data_fb786488d05ba03413c46669633e6023
#
_entry.id   fb786488d05ba03413c46669633e6023
#
_cell.length_a   1.000
_cell.length_b   1.000
_cell.length_c   1.000
_cell.angle_alpha   90.00
_cell.angle_beta   90.00
_cell.angle_gamma   90.00
#
_symmetry.space_group_name_H-M   'P 1'
#
loop_
_entity.id
_entity.type
_entity.pdbx_description
1 polymer ?
#
loop_
_entity_poly.entity_id
_entity_poly.type
_entity_poly.pdbx_seq_one_letter_code
_entity_poly.pdbx_strand_id
1 'polypeptide(L)'
;MHQFFSSKKISEHLHIIYESYCDTSSLTLGLAVGEKYAALIDSGLGAVDGLRSHVETLTDKPVLCLVTHGHPDHAGGAVQFDRIYMNALDEPELKWGLTKERRLGDLVDFSDNDQEVLDYAKEHCVDCTDFHYENMEDGMKFDLGGVTLEVLAMPGHTSGSVAILNRQEHYIFTGDAVSETLMLTGYERERIESSRRGLSRMVSICSEMKNPVIWAAHYAEPVPLQQAVDLRDACSDILNGDVANDTRTHFKFAEINDPNIVLYKHIKNSVAVTYNEVVVRKRTPLSID
;
A
#
# COMPACT_ATOMS: atom_id res chain seq x y z
N MET A 1 1.36 -16.01 -24.38
CA MET A 1 0.39 -15.77 -23.27
C MET A 1 1.16 -15.04 -22.19
N HIS A 2 0.74 -13.86 -21.82
CA HIS A 2 1.41 -13.07 -20.80
C HIS A 2 1.36 -13.78 -19.44
N GLN A 3 2.48 -13.84 -18.71
CA GLN A 3 2.53 -14.42 -17.36
C GLN A 3 2.39 -13.29 -16.35
N PHE A 4 1.18 -13.09 -15.83
CA PHE A 4 0.88 -11.98 -14.91
C PHE A 4 1.44 -12.17 -13.49
N PHE A 5 1.63 -13.40 -13.05
CA PHE A 5 2.11 -13.70 -11.70
C PHE A 5 3.40 -14.52 -11.76
N SER A 6 4.38 -14.08 -11.00
CA SER A 6 5.61 -14.82 -10.73
C SER A 6 5.92 -14.79 -9.23
N SER A 7 6.83 -15.65 -8.77
CA SER A 7 7.15 -15.68 -7.33
C SER A 7 8.61 -16.00 -7.07
N LYS A 8 9.13 -15.50 -5.94
CA LYS A 8 10.48 -15.72 -5.45
C LYS A 8 10.40 -16.21 -3.99
N LYS A 9 10.97 -17.35 -3.68
CA LYS A 9 11.09 -17.83 -2.30
C LYS A 9 12.21 -17.06 -1.58
N ILE A 10 11.89 -16.44 -0.46
CA ILE A 10 12.83 -15.63 0.34
C ILE A 10 13.35 -16.42 1.53
N SER A 11 12.44 -17.11 2.26
CA SER A 11 12.79 -17.96 3.40
C SER A 11 11.96 -19.24 3.36
N GLU A 12 12.03 -20.06 4.43
CA GLU A 12 11.16 -21.23 4.59
C GLU A 12 9.68 -20.83 4.64
N HIS A 13 9.40 -19.66 5.22
CA HIS A 13 8.06 -19.19 5.51
C HIS A 13 7.62 -17.98 4.68
N LEU A 14 8.46 -17.44 3.79
CA LEU A 14 8.13 -16.23 3.01
C LEU A 14 8.38 -16.42 1.52
N HIS A 15 7.34 -16.15 0.73
CA HIS A 15 7.42 -15.94 -0.72
C HIS A 15 7.03 -14.50 -1.04
N ILE A 16 7.69 -13.92 -2.03
CA ILE A 16 7.24 -12.69 -2.70
C ILE A 16 6.56 -13.09 -3.99
N ILE A 17 5.39 -12.53 -4.23
CA ILE A 17 4.65 -12.69 -5.48
C ILE A 17 4.69 -11.33 -6.19
N TYR A 18 5.00 -11.35 -7.46
CA TYR A 18 4.96 -10.17 -8.34
C TYR A 18 3.78 -10.29 -9.28
N GLU A 19 2.88 -9.31 -9.25
CA GLU A 19 1.87 -9.10 -10.28
C GLU A 19 2.43 -8.08 -11.26
N SER A 20 2.63 -8.47 -12.52
CA SER A 20 3.28 -7.63 -13.54
C SER A 20 2.45 -7.60 -14.81
N TYR A 21 2.23 -6.42 -15.34
CA TYR A 21 1.51 -6.18 -16.57
C TYR A 21 2.40 -5.70 -17.71
N CYS A 22 3.63 -5.28 -17.36
CA CYS A 22 4.71 -4.96 -18.29
C CYS A 22 6.07 -5.20 -17.61
N ASP A 23 7.17 -5.06 -18.36
CA ASP A 23 8.52 -5.32 -17.85
C ASP A 23 9.02 -4.27 -16.85
N THR A 24 8.39 -3.08 -16.82
CA THR A 24 8.85 -1.91 -16.04
C THR A 24 8.05 -1.68 -14.76
N SER A 25 6.94 -2.38 -14.57
CA SER A 25 6.04 -2.19 -13.42
C SER A 25 5.60 -3.52 -12.82
N SER A 26 5.69 -3.62 -11.51
CA SER A 26 5.16 -4.76 -10.77
C SER A 26 4.59 -4.33 -9.43
N LEU A 27 3.52 -5.02 -9.01
CA LEU A 27 3.00 -4.94 -7.65
C LEU A 27 3.62 -6.09 -6.84
N THR A 28 4.10 -5.77 -5.65
CA THR A 28 4.79 -6.74 -4.78
C THR A 28 3.87 -7.16 -3.65
N LEU A 29 3.52 -8.44 -3.64
CA LEU A 29 2.66 -9.08 -2.66
C LEU A 29 3.51 -10.01 -1.79
N GLY A 30 3.12 -10.17 -0.52
CA GLY A 30 3.77 -11.10 0.41
C GLY A 30 2.93 -12.35 0.65
N LEU A 31 3.54 -13.54 0.66
CA LEU A 31 2.88 -14.77 1.10
C LEU A 31 3.69 -15.39 2.25
N ALA A 32 3.18 -15.20 3.48
CA ALA A 32 3.73 -15.84 4.67
C ALA A 32 3.05 -17.19 4.90
N VAL A 33 3.84 -18.26 5.07
CA VAL A 33 3.31 -19.63 5.18
C VAL A 33 3.70 -20.22 6.54
N GLY A 34 2.70 -20.49 7.38
CA GLY A 34 2.86 -21.22 8.64
C GLY A 34 2.37 -22.67 8.52
N GLU A 35 2.36 -23.38 9.67
CA GLU A 35 1.93 -24.78 9.72
C GLU A 35 0.40 -24.96 9.54
N LYS A 36 -0.41 -23.97 9.96
CA LYS A 36 -1.88 -24.03 9.99
C LYS A 36 -2.53 -23.19 8.89
N TYR A 37 -1.99 -22.01 8.63
CA TYR A 37 -2.51 -21.02 7.70
C TYR A 37 -1.36 -20.42 6.87
N ALA A 38 -1.72 -19.86 5.72
CA ALA A 38 -0.90 -18.88 5.02
C ALA A 38 -1.58 -17.51 5.09
N ALA A 39 -0.80 -16.44 5.00
CA ALA A 39 -1.32 -15.08 4.88
C ALA A 39 -0.76 -14.43 3.61
N LEU A 40 -1.66 -14.05 2.71
CA LEU A 40 -1.35 -13.21 1.57
C LEU A 40 -1.46 -11.75 2.00
N ILE A 41 -0.41 -10.97 1.82
CA ILE A 41 -0.33 -9.55 2.14
C ILE A 41 -0.47 -8.78 0.83
N ASP A 42 -1.55 -8.02 0.72
CA ASP A 42 -2.10 -7.43 -0.49
C ASP A 42 -2.49 -8.47 -1.56
N SER A 43 -3.26 -8.04 -2.54
CA SER A 43 -3.86 -8.92 -3.53
C SER A 43 -3.79 -8.39 -4.96
N GLY A 44 -3.04 -7.31 -5.16
CA GLY A 44 -2.86 -6.70 -6.47
C GLY A 44 -4.11 -6.00 -7.00
N LEU A 45 -4.05 -5.65 -8.28
CA LEU A 45 -5.08 -4.85 -8.96
C LEU A 45 -6.35 -5.65 -9.26
N GLY A 46 -6.25 -6.99 -9.34
CA GLY A 46 -7.39 -7.82 -9.75
C GLY A 46 -7.92 -7.49 -11.14
N ALA A 47 -7.10 -6.86 -11.98
CA ALA A 47 -7.43 -6.61 -13.38
C ALA A 47 -7.41 -7.90 -14.21
N VAL A 48 -6.76 -8.94 -13.69
CA VAL A 48 -6.77 -10.29 -14.22
C VAL A 48 -7.04 -11.31 -13.12
N ASP A 49 -7.67 -12.42 -13.45
CA ASP A 49 -7.85 -13.55 -12.56
C ASP A 49 -6.53 -14.38 -12.43
N GLY A 50 -6.54 -15.42 -11.59
CA GLY A 50 -5.43 -16.36 -11.48
C GLY A 50 -4.50 -16.17 -10.29
N LEU A 51 -4.64 -15.10 -9.48
CA LEU A 51 -3.85 -14.91 -8.26
C LEU A 51 -4.05 -16.08 -7.28
N ARG A 52 -5.31 -16.49 -7.03
CA ARG A 52 -5.60 -17.64 -6.16
C ARG A 52 -4.92 -18.91 -6.65
N SER A 53 -5.05 -19.22 -7.94
CA SER A 53 -4.41 -20.40 -8.51
C SER A 53 -2.89 -20.35 -8.41
N HIS A 54 -2.28 -19.16 -8.56
CA HIS A 54 -0.84 -18.98 -8.36
C HIS A 54 -0.43 -19.26 -6.91
N VAL A 55 -1.16 -18.67 -5.92
CA VAL A 55 -0.93 -18.89 -4.48
C VAL A 55 -1.06 -20.38 -4.12
N GLU A 56 -2.04 -21.10 -4.67
CA GLU A 56 -2.24 -22.53 -4.47
C GLU A 56 -1.10 -23.42 -5.03
N THR A 57 -0.26 -22.89 -5.93
CA THR A 57 0.98 -23.58 -6.31
C THR A 57 2.09 -23.47 -5.26
N LEU A 58 2.00 -22.50 -4.34
CA LEU A 58 3.02 -22.19 -3.33
C LEU A 58 2.68 -22.76 -1.95
N THR A 59 1.39 -23.01 -1.67
CA THR A 59 0.93 -23.54 -0.39
C THR A 59 -0.39 -24.30 -0.52
N ASP A 60 -0.57 -25.33 0.32
CA ASP A 60 -1.83 -26.08 0.49
C ASP A 60 -2.65 -25.57 1.69
N LYS A 61 -2.19 -24.53 2.40
CA LYS A 61 -2.84 -24.02 3.60
C LYS A 61 -4.01 -23.11 3.27
N PRO A 62 -5.04 -23.05 4.15
CA PRO A 62 -6.04 -22.00 4.07
C PRO A 62 -5.41 -20.62 4.11
N VAL A 63 -5.79 -19.73 3.18
CA VAL A 63 -5.17 -18.41 3.02
C VAL A 63 -6.03 -17.33 3.66
N LEU A 64 -5.39 -16.49 4.50
CA LEU A 64 -5.93 -15.23 5.01
C LEU A 64 -5.40 -14.12 4.10
N CYS A 65 -6.26 -13.31 3.51
CA CYS A 65 -5.86 -12.15 2.70
C CYS A 65 -5.84 -10.90 3.58
N LEU A 66 -4.66 -10.33 3.82
CA LEU A 66 -4.43 -9.16 4.67
C LEU A 66 -4.16 -7.96 3.76
N VAL A 67 -5.14 -7.08 3.60
CA VAL A 67 -5.05 -5.90 2.72
C VAL A 67 -4.46 -4.73 3.50
N THR A 68 -3.33 -4.18 3.06
CA THR A 68 -2.65 -3.09 3.75
C THR A 68 -3.44 -1.78 3.72
N HIS A 69 -4.17 -1.53 2.63
CA HIS A 69 -5.09 -0.39 2.49
C HIS A 69 -6.06 -0.58 1.32
N GLY A 70 -7.10 0.26 1.26
CA GLY A 70 -8.25 0.09 0.38
C GLY A 70 -8.08 0.50 -1.08
N HIS A 71 -6.88 0.83 -1.58
CA HIS A 71 -6.69 1.15 -2.99
C HIS A 71 -6.82 -0.09 -3.90
N PRO A 72 -7.22 0.10 -5.16
CA PRO A 72 -7.55 -1.01 -6.05
C PRO A 72 -6.38 -1.95 -6.32
N ASP A 73 -5.17 -1.45 -6.40
CA ASP A 73 -3.96 -2.21 -6.65
C ASP A 73 -3.43 -2.99 -5.42
N HIS A 74 -4.11 -2.87 -4.28
CA HIS A 74 -3.88 -3.67 -3.06
C HIS A 74 -5.05 -4.59 -2.73
N ALA A 75 -6.28 -4.15 -3.00
CA ALA A 75 -7.50 -4.85 -2.62
C ALA A 75 -8.21 -5.58 -3.78
N GLY A 76 -7.84 -5.28 -5.04
CA GLY A 76 -8.61 -5.70 -6.21
C GLY A 76 -8.70 -7.21 -6.44
N GLY A 77 -7.71 -7.97 -6.04
CA GLY A 77 -7.70 -9.43 -6.13
C GLY A 77 -8.25 -10.16 -4.90
N ALA A 78 -8.54 -9.45 -3.80
CA ALA A 78 -8.81 -10.05 -2.50
C ALA A 78 -10.06 -10.96 -2.47
N VAL A 79 -11.09 -10.65 -3.26
CA VAL A 79 -12.32 -11.46 -3.35
C VAL A 79 -12.10 -12.89 -3.88
N GLN A 80 -10.89 -13.19 -4.41
CA GLN A 80 -10.52 -14.54 -4.75
C GLN A 80 -10.24 -15.43 -3.52
N PHE A 81 -10.20 -14.85 -2.31
CA PHE A 81 -9.90 -15.54 -1.05
C PHE A 81 -11.10 -15.51 -0.09
N ASP A 82 -11.28 -16.58 0.67
CA ASP A 82 -12.46 -16.78 1.50
C ASP A 82 -12.48 -15.93 2.78
N ARG A 83 -11.30 -15.45 3.23
CA ARG A 83 -11.14 -14.63 4.43
C ARG A 83 -10.28 -13.43 4.14
N ILE A 84 -10.90 -12.26 4.16
CA ILE A 84 -10.26 -10.98 3.86
C ILE A 84 -10.24 -10.13 5.13
N TYR A 85 -9.12 -9.50 5.41
CA TYR A 85 -8.93 -8.57 6.51
C TYR A 85 -8.44 -7.22 5.98
N MET A 86 -9.08 -6.14 6.41
CA MET A 86 -8.71 -4.78 6.04
C MET A 86 -9.16 -3.82 7.15
N ASN A 87 -8.50 -2.69 7.30
CA ASN A 87 -8.96 -1.67 8.25
C ASN A 87 -10.22 -0.97 7.73
N ALA A 88 -11.27 -0.94 8.55
CA ALA A 88 -12.58 -0.38 8.17
C ALA A 88 -12.56 1.13 7.85
N LEU A 89 -11.52 1.87 8.27
CA LEU A 89 -11.37 3.28 7.90
C LEU A 89 -11.14 3.48 6.39
N ASP A 90 -10.78 2.43 5.67
CA ASP A 90 -10.60 2.45 4.22
C ASP A 90 -11.81 1.95 3.41
N GLU A 91 -12.96 1.71 4.06
CA GLU A 91 -14.19 1.37 3.33
C GLU A 91 -14.58 2.41 2.25
N PRO A 92 -14.38 3.74 2.46
CA PRO A 92 -14.62 4.71 1.39
C PRO A 92 -13.75 4.51 0.15
N GLU A 93 -12.50 4.09 0.31
CA GLU A 93 -11.56 3.83 -0.79
C GLU A 93 -12.03 2.64 -1.63
N LEU A 94 -12.53 1.57 -1.00
CA LEU A 94 -13.07 0.40 -1.69
C LEU A 94 -14.24 0.76 -2.61
N LYS A 95 -15.19 1.54 -2.12
CA LYS A 95 -16.40 1.91 -2.87
C LYS A 95 -16.08 2.61 -4.19
N TRP A 96 -15.02 3.40 -4.18
CA TRP A 96 -14.56 4.11 -5.36
C TRP A 96 -13.57 3.29 -6.19
N GLY A 97 -12.64 2.58 -5.54
CA GLY A 97 -11.51 1.90 -6.17
C GLY A 97 -11.87 0.58 -6.86
N LEU A 98 -12.79 -0.23 -6.29
CA LEU A 98 -13.01 -1.60 -6.75
C LEU A 98 -13.93 -1.73 -7.96
N THR A 99 -14.43 -0.64 -8.54
CA THR A 99 -15.19 -0.74 -9.80
C THR A 99 -14.31 -1.29 -10.92
N LYS A 100 -14.91 -2.06 -11.83
CA LYS A 100 -14.20 -2.63 -12.99
C LYS A 100 -13.58 -1.52 -13.84
N GLU A 101 -14.35 -0.45 -14.09
CA GLU A 101 -13.92 0.71 -14.85
C GLU A 101 -12.69 1.37 -14.26
N ARG A 102 -12.66 1.52 -12.93
CA ARG A 102 -11.52 2.11 -12.25
C ARG A 102 -10.27 1.25 -12.41
N ARG A 103 -10.33 -0.04 -12.12
CA ARG A 103 -9.19 -0.97 -12.19
C ARG A 103 -8.66 -1.14 -13.62
N LEU A 104 -9.55 -1.18 -14.62
CA LEU A 104 -9.14 -1.17 -16.02
C LEU A 104 -8.53 0.18 -16.44
N GLY A 105 -8.97 1.29 -15.83
CA GLY A 105 -8.36 2.59 -16.04
C GLY A 105 -6.94 2.68 -15.46
N ASP A 106 -6.72 2.12 -14.28
CA ASP A 106 -5.38 2.05 -13.66
C ASP A 106 -4.46 1.10 -14.42
N LEU A 107 -5.01 0.00 -14.97
CA LEU A 107 -4.25 -0.95 -15.77
C LEU A 107 -3.58 -0.32 -17.00
N VAL A 108 -4.15 0.75 -17.56
CA VAL A 108 -3.53 1.47 -18.68
C VAL A 108 -2.12 1.95 -18.31
N ASP A 109 -1.98 2.51 -17.08
CA ASP A 109 -0.69 3.00 -16.59
C ASP A 109 0.23 1.82 -16.17
N PHE A 110 -0.31 0.77 -15.53
CA PHE A 110 0.45 -0.42 -15.12
C PHE A 110 0.92 -1.31 -16.27
N SER A 111 0.24 -1.30 -17.42
CA SER A 111 0.57 -2.09 -18.61
C SER A 111 1.34 -1.32 -19.68
N ASP A 112 1.74 -0.08 -19.42
CA ASP A 112 2.31 0.83 -20.43
C ASP A 112 1.41 0.90 -21.69
N ASN A 113 0.10 0.87 -21.47
CA ASN A 113 -0.94 0.89 -22.51
C ASN A 113 -0.87 -0.29 -23.51
N ASP A 114 -0.40 -1.47 -23.05
CA ASP A 114 -0.35 -2.68 -23.87
C ASP A 114 -1.77 -3.17 -24.21
N GLN A 115 -2.12 -3.12 -25.50
CA GLN A 115 -3.47 -3.43 -25.96
C GLN A 115 -3.85 -4.90 -25.77
N GLU A 116 -2.90 -5.84 -25.83
CA GLU A 116 -3.17 -7.28 -25.63
C GLU A 116 -3.52 -7.54 -24.15
N VAL A 117 -2.80 -6.89 -23.23
CA VAL A 117 -3.08 -6.94 -21.78
C VAL A 117 -4.43 -6.32 -21.48
N LEU A 118 -4.73 -5.14 -22.05
CA LEU A 118 -6.00 -4.44 -21.84
C LEU A 118 -7.20 -5.23 -22.38
N ASP A 119 -7.06 -5.88 -23.54
CA ASP A 119 -8.13 -6.70 -24.11
C ASP A 119 -8.35 -7.98 -23.31
N TYR A 120 -7.29 -8.63 -22.83
CA TYR A 120 -7.39 -9.77 -21.93
C TYR A 120 -8.11 -9.40 -20.62
N ALA A 121 -7.71 -8.30 -19.99
CA ALA A 121 -8.29 -7.84 -18.74
C ALA A 121 -9.78 -7.50 -18.81
N LYS A 122 -10.31 -7.07 -19.97
CA LYS A 122 -11.75 -6.83 -20.13
C LYS A 122 -12.60 -8.06 -19.87
N GLU A 123 -12.07 -9.25 -20.19
CA GLU A 123 -12.77 -10.53 -20.02
C GLU A 123 -12.44 -11.22 -18.70
N HIS A 124 -11.23 -10.98 -18.14
CA HIS A 124 -10.67 -11.66 -16.97
C HIS A 124 -10.59 -10.83 -15.69
N CYS A 125 -11.10 -9.58 -15.72
CA CYS A 125 -11.12 -8.73 -14.55
C CYS A 125 -12.00 -9.34 -13.45
N VAL A 126 -11.42 -9.48 -12.26
CA VAL A 126 -12.08 -10.05 -11.07
C VAL A 126 -13.34 -9.23 -10.72
N ASP A 127 -14.44 -9.90 -10.41
CA ASP A 127 -15.67 -9.23 -9.96
C ASP A 127 -15.58 -8.97 -8.45
N CYS A 128 -15.54 -7.69 -8.08
CA CYS A 128 -15.43 -7.23 -6.69
C CYS A 128 -16.78 -6.77 -6.09
N THR A 129 -17.92 -7.08 -6.70
CA THR A 129 -19.25 -6.63 -6.21
C THR A 129 -19.60 -7.20 -4.85
N ASP A 130 -19.09 -8.38 -4.48
CA ASP A 130 -19.31 -9.06 -3.20
C ASP A 130 -18.07 -9.03 -2.31
N PHE A 131 -17.55 -7.84 -2.03
CA PHE A 131 -16.36 -7.64 -1.21
C PHE A 131 -16.76 -7.59 0.28
N HIS A 132 -16.47 -8.67 1.01
CA HIS A 132 -16.65 -8.76 2.45
C HIS A 132 -15.33 -8.93 3.16
N TYR A 133 -15.12 -8.21 4.28
CA TYR A 133 -13.90 -8.28 5.06
C TYR A 133 -14.18 -8.25 6.56
N GLU A 134 -13.25 -8.79 7.33
CA GLU A 134 -13.17 -8.64 8.77
C GLU A 134 -12.28 -7.40 9.08
N ASN A 135 -12.67 -6.60 10.10
CA ASN A 135 -11.91 -5.40 10.47
C ASN A 135 -10.53 -5.78 11.04
N MET A 136 -9.49 -5.12 10.53
CA MET A 136 -8.10 -5.31 10.94
C MET A 136 -7.59 -4.06 11.64
N GLU A 137 -7.19 -4.19 12.90
CA GLU A 137 -6.81 -3.08 13.78
C GLU A 137 -5.35 -3.15 14.22
N ASP A 138 -4.80 -2.01 14.63
CA ASP A 138 -3.46 -1.90 15.20
C ASP A 138 -3.22 -2.88 16.36
N GLY A 139 -2.09 -3.55 16.33
CA GLY A 139 -1.70 -4.55 17.34
C GLY A 139 -2.36 -5.92 17.17
N MET A 140 -3.30 -6.10 16.23
CA MET A 140 -3.88 -7.41 15.92
C MET A 140 -2.79 -8.38 15.47
N LYS A 141 -2.94 -9.66 15.83
CA LYS A 141 -1.95 -10.70 15.52
C LYS A 141 -2.62 -11.87 14.80
N PHE A 142 -1.95 -12.38 13.79
CA PHE A 142 -2.31 -13.57 13.05
C PHE A 142 -1.29 -14.67 13.34
N ASP A 143 -1.69 -15.68 14.09
CA ASP A 143 -0.89 -16.90 14.34
C ASP A 143 -1.15 -17.92 13.22
N LEU A 144 -0.17 -18.07 12.34
CA LEU A 144 -0.23 -18.99 11.23
C LEU A 144 0.24 -20.41 11.58
N GLY A 145 0.64 -20.64 12.83
CA GLY A 145 1.31 -21.86 13.29
C GLY A 145 2.83 -21.77 13.06
N GLY A 146 3.55 -21.36 14.12
CA GLY A 146 5.00 -21.11 14.04
C GLY A 146 5.42 -19.76 13.48
N VAL A 147 4.58 -19.10 12.68
CA VAL A 147 4.78 -17.76 12.13
C VAL A 147 3.69 -16.83 12.68
N THR A 148 4.08 -15.68 13.21
CA THR A 148 3.14 -14.67 13.71
C THR A 148 3.33 -13.36 12.97
N LEU A 149 2.24 -12.82 12.41
CA LEU A 149 2.18 -11.49 11.82
C LEU A 149 1.49 -10.52 12.78
N GLU A 150 2.00 -9.30 12.87
CA GLU A 150 1.46 -8.22 13.71
C GLU A 150 1.07 -7.04 12.83
N VAL A 151 -0.11 -6.49 13.05
CA VAL A 151 -0.61 -5.29 12.35
C VAL A 151 -0.06 -4.05 13.03
N LEU A 152 0.50 -3.15 12.23
CA LEU A 152 0.99 -1.84 12.66
C LEU A 152 0.24 -0.75 11.90
N ALA A 153 -0.54 0.09 12.61
CA ALA A 153 -1.22 1.22 11.97
C ALA A 153 -0.21 2.22 11.38
N MET A 154 -0.40 2.54 10.10
CA MET A 154 0.44 3.46 9.32
C MET A 154 -0.41 4.50 8.57
N PRO A 155 -1.39 5.16 9.23
CA PRO A 155 -2.32 6.07 8.56
C PRO A 155 -1.59 7.27 7.96
N GLY A 156 -2.14 7.78 6.87
CA GLY A 156 -1.61 8.94 6.14
C GLY A 156 -1.90 8.86 4.65
N HIS A 157 -1.31 7.87 3.95
CA HIS A 157 -1.62 7.60 2.54
C HIS A 157 -3.13 7.35 2.37
N THR A 158 -3.67 6.40 3.13
CA THR A 158 -5.09 6.31 3.44
C THR A 158 -5.32 6.39 4.96
N SER A 159 -6.57 6.54 5.38
CA SER A 159 -6.93 6.60 6.80
C SER A 159 -6.75 5.26 7.50
N GLY A 160 -6.96 4.16 6.78
CA GLY A 160 -6.86 2.79 7.27
C GLY A 160 -5.56 2.08 6.93
N SER A 161 -4.57 2.76 6.35
CA SER A 161 -3.28 2.14 6.01
C SER A 161 -2.65 1.45 7.21
N VAL A 162 -2.18 0.21 6.98
CA VAL A 162 -1.44 -0.60 7.94
C VAL A 162 -0.19 -1.19 7.31
N ALA A 163 0.77 -1.56 8.15
CA ALA A 163 1.88 -2.43 7.78
C ALA A 163 1.74 -3.79 8.47
N ILE A 164 2.27 -4.84 7.85
CA ILE A 164 2.24 -6.21 8.36
C ILE A 164 3.67 -6.62 8.74
N LEU A 165 3.90 -6.81 10.02
CA LEU A 165 5.20 -7.04 10.63
C LEU A 165 5.38 -8.50 11.05
N ASN A 166 6.52 -9.10 10.71
CA ASN A 166 7.01 -10.34 11.29
C ASN A 166 8.28 -10.06 12.10
N ARG A 167 8.19 -10.19 13.43
CA ARG A 167 9.33 -9.96 14.32
C ARG A 167 10.32 -11.13 14.35
N GLN A 168 9.87 -12.34 13.99
CA GLN A 168 10.67 -13.56 14.07
C GLN A 168 11.67 -13.63 12.92
N GLU A 169 11.24 -13.26 11.70
CA GLU A 169 12.07 -13.24 10.50
C GLU A 169 12.49 -11.81 10.08
N HIS A 170 12.19 -10.81 10.90
CA HIS A 170 12.64 -9.43 10.76
C HIS A 170 12.21 -8.75 9.46
N TYR A 171 10.98 -8.96 8.99
CA TYR A 171 10.46 -8.27 7.83
C TYR A 171 9.18 -7.49 8.12
N ILE A 172 8.90 -6.50 7.29
CA ILE A 172 7.67 -5.72 7.32
C ILE A 172 7.22 -5.38 5.90
N PHE A 173 5.92 -5.57 5.62
CA PHE A 173 5.25 -5.09 4.42
C PHE A 173 4.53 -3.80 4.75
N THR A 174 4.79 -2.74 3.99
CA THR A 174 4.33 -1.38 4.33
C THR A 174 3.22 -0.87 3.42
N GLY A 175 2.81 -1.65 2.41
CA GLY A 175 1.98 -1.10 1.34
C GLY A 175 2.62 0.19 0.81
N ASP A 176 1.83 1.24 0.69
CA ASP A 176 2.25 2.55 0.19
C ASP A 176 2.71 3.54 1.26
N ALA A 177 2.68 3.12 2.54
CA ALA A 177 3.14 3.99 3.63
C ALA A 177 4.65 4.30 3.57
N VAL A 178 5.45 3.47 2.85
CA VAL A 178 6.86 3.73 2.56
C VAL A 178 7.07 3.59 1.05
N SER A 179 7.21 4.71 0.36
CA SER A 179 7.39 4.78 -1.09
C SER A 179 8.41 5.88 -1.44
N GLU A 180 8.92 5.92 -2.67
CA GLU A 180 9.79 7.02 -3.12
C GLU A 180 9.02 8.35 -3.14
N THR A 181 7.73 8.31 -3.48
CA THR A 181 6.84 9.47 -3.38
C THR A 181 5.61 9.10 -2.56
N LEU A 182 5.59 9.50 -1.30
CA LEU A 182 4.45 9.28 -0.41
C LEU A 182 3.35 10.30 -0.72
N MET A 183 2.17 9.80 -1.08
CA MET A 183 1.01 10.59 -1.47
C MET A 183 0.13 10.90 -0.25
N LEU A 184 0.14 12.14 0.24
CA LEU A 184 -0.67 12.63 1.37
C LEU A 184 -1.59 13.76 0.87
N THR A 185 -2.42 13.48 -0.13
CA THR A 185 -3.16 14.49 -0.91
C THR A 185 -4.43 15.02 -0.22
N GLY A 186 -4.80 14.50 0.95
CA GLY A 186 -5.96 14.99 1.70
C GLY A 186 -5.84 16.44 2.17
N TYR A 187 -6.96 17.01 2.62
CA TYR A 187 -7.04 18.40 3.07
C TYR A 187 -6.63 18.59 4.54
N GLU A 188 -6.56 17.49 5.30
CA GLU A 188 -6.32 17.53 6.72
C GLU A 188 -4.81 17.46 7.02
N ARG A 189 -4.30 18.45 7.75
CA ARG A 189 -2.95 18.44 8.33
C ARG A 189 -2.69 17.17 9.15
N GLU A 190 -3.75 16.61 9.74
CA GLU A 190 -3.72 15.37 10.53
C GLU A 190 -3.18 14.17 9.73
N ARG A 191 -3.36 14.12 8.42
CA ARG A 191 -2.79 13.06 7.57
C ARG A 191 -1.27 13.05 7.63
N ILE A 192 -0.62 14.22 7.54
CA ILE A 192 0.85 14.33 7.62
C ILE A 192 1.32 14.01 9.04
N GLU A 193 0.60 14.49 10.06
CA GLU A 193 0.93 14.19 11.46
C GLU A 193 0.82 12.70 11.77
N SER A 194 -0.21 12.04 11.27
CA SER A 194 -0.44 10.60 11.45
C SER A 194 0.60 9.78 10.71
N SER A 195 0.92 10.13 9.46
CA SER A 195 2.00 9.49 8.70
C SER A 195 3.34 9.61 9.42
N ARG A 196 3.70 10.81 9.88
CA ARG A 196 4.92 11.03 10.66
C ARG A 196 4.97 10.16 11.93
N ARG A 197 3.84 10.04 12.67
CA ARG A 197 3.76 9.20 13.88
C ARG A 197 3.93 7.72 13.53
N GLY A 198 3.24 7.23 12.50
CA GLY A 198 3.35 5.84 12.01
C GLY A 198 4.77 5.49 11.59
N LEU A 199 5.39 6.34 10.75
CA LEU A 199 6.78 6.20 10.33
C LEU A 199 7.76 6.22 11.50
N SER A 200 7.56 7.12 12.50
CA SER A 200 8.41 7.17 13.70
C SER A 200 8.34 5.86 14.49
N ARG A 201 7.12 5.32 14.68
CA ARG A 201 6.89 4.05 15.38
C ARG A 201 7.52 2.88 14.63
N MET A 202 7.33 2.80 13.31
CA MET A 202 7.94 1.79 12.46
C MET A 202 9.46 1.84 12.51
N VAL A 203 10.06 3.02 12.36
CA VAL A 203 11.52 3.22 12.43
C VAL A 203 12.06 2.76 13.77
N SER A 204 11.39 3.10 14.90
CA SER A 204 11.79 2.62 16.23
C SER A 204 11.79 1.09 16.31
N ILE A 205 10.71 0.45 15.88
CA ILE A 205 10.58 -1.02 15.88
C ILE A 205 11.66 -1.67 15.01
N CYS A 206 11.85 -1.18 13.78
CA CYS A 206 12.83 -1.73 12.86
C CYS A 206 14.27 -1.53 13.35
N SER A 207 14.56 -0.44 14.07
CA SER A 207 15.90 -0.17 14.62
C SER A 207 16.30 -1.16 15.73
N GLU A 208 15.33 -1.82 16.36
CA GLU A 208 15.56 -2.88 17.36
C GLU A 208 15.74 -4.27 16.71
N MET A 209 15.41 -4.41 15.43
CA MET A 209 15.50 -5.66 14.69
C MET A 209 16.89 -5.82 14.07
N LYS A 210 17.34 -7.07 13.94
CA LYS A 210 18.60 -7.36 13.26
C LYS A 210 18.38 -7.40 11.75
N ASN A 211 18.94 -6.41 11.02
CA ASN A 211 18.83 -6.31 9.57
C ASN A 211 17.36 -6.37 9.08
N PRO A 212 16.52 -5.43 9.47
CA PRO A 212 15.11 -5.44 9.07
C PRO A 212 14.98 -5.37 7.54
N VAL A 213 14.08 -6.17 6.99
CA VAL A 213 13.76 -6.20 5.55
C VAL A 213 12.42 -5.51 5.35
N ILE A 214 12.40 -4.43 4.56
CA ILE A 214 11.21 -3.62 4.33
C ILE A 214 10.73 -3.83 2.89
N TRP A 215 9.56 -4.44 2.75
CA TRP A 215 8.88 -4.63 1.47
C TRP A 215 7.84 -3.53 1.28
N ALA A 216 8.01 -2.74 0.23
CA ALA A 216 7.04 -1.74 -0.21
C ALA A 216 6.39 -2.20 -1.52
N ALA A 217 5.12 -1.82 -1.74
CA ALA A 217 4.27 -2.48 -2.73
C ALA A 217 4.72 -2.35 -4.19
N HIS A 218 5.36 -1.23 -4.55
CA HIS A 218 5.74 -0.93 -5.94
C HIS A 218 7.23 -1.16 -6.23
N TYR A 219 7.90 -2.02 -5.45
CA TYR A 219 9.34 -2.29 -5.60
C TYR A 219 9.60 -3.78 -5.68
N ALA A 220 10.37 -4.20 -6.67
CA ALA A 220 10.75 -5.60 -6.84
C ALA A 220 11.73 -6.11 -5.76
N GLU A 221 12.45 -5.21 -5.10
CA GLU A 221 13.42 -5.51 -4.04
C GLU A 221 13.13 -4.67 -2.79
N PRO A 222 13.59 -5.13 -1.60
CA PRO A 222 13.39 -4.39 -0.36
C PRO A 222 13.98 -2.99 -0.39
N VAL A 223 13.30 -2.06 0.29
CA VAL A 223 13.77 -0.69 0.43
C VAL A 223 14.58 -0.51 1.73
N PRO A 224 15.55 0.42 1.79
CA PRO A 224 16.32 0.65 3.00
C PRO A 224 15.48 1.35 4.08
N LEU A 225 15.75 1.06 5.37
CA LEU A 225 15.12 1.74 6.51
C LEU A 225 15.29 3.28 6.44
N GLN A 226 16.37 3.75 5.83
CA GLN A 226 16.64 5.17 5.62
C GLN A 226 15.51 5.86 4.84
N GLN A 227 14.84 5.15 3.92
CA GLN A 227 13.70 5.70 3.18
C GLN A 227 12.54 6.08 4.11
N ALA A 228 12.21 5.24 5.08
CA ALA A 228 11.20 5.56 6.09
C ALA A 228 11.63 6.71 7.02
N VAL A 229 12.92 6.80 7.35
CA VAL A 229 13.50 7.92 8.11
C VAL A 229 13.36 9.23 7.33
N ASP A 230 13.72 9.23 6.07
CA ASP A 230 13.66 10.42 5.21
C ASP A 230 12.20 10.88 4.98
N LEU A 231 11.26 9.96 4.80
CA LEU A 231 9.82 10.27 4.71
C LEU A 231 9.28 10.87 6.01
N ARG A 232 9.66 10.31 7.17
CA ARG A 232 9.29 10.86 8.48
C ARG A 232 9.81 12.31 8.65
N ASP A 233 11.05 12.54 8.24
CA ASP A 233 11.70 13.84 8.36
C ASP A 233 11.10 14.84 7.37
N ALA A 234 10.77 14.41 6.14
CA ALA A 234 10.01 15.22 5.18
C ALA A 234 8.64 15.65 5.72
N CYS A 235 7.89 14.73 6.35
CA CYS A 235 6.65 15.07 7.04
C CYS A 235 6.88 16.11 8.16
N SER A 236 8.00 16.02 8.89
CA SER A 236 8.34 16.97 9.95
C SER A 236 8.67 18.35 9.38
N ASP A 237 9.42 18.43 8.27
CA ASP A 237 9.75 19.68 7.58
C ASP A 237 8.45 20.39 7.12
N ILE A 238 7.53 19.66 6.47
CA ILE A 238 6.22 20.21 6.05
C ILE A 238 5.42 20.74 7.26
N LEU A 239 5.36 19.97 8.35
CA LEU A 239 4.66 20.36 9.57
C LEU A 239 5.26 21.60 10.24
N ASN A 240 6.55 21.81 10.14
CA ASN A 240 7.26 22.98 10.65
C ASN A 240 7.14 24.20 9.73
N GLY A 241 6.70 24.02 8.49
CA GLY A 241 6.62 25.07 7.49
C GLY A 241 7.91 25.28 6.70
N ASP A 242 8.83 24.32 6.72
CA ASP A 242 10.10 24.36 5.99
C ASP A 242 9.87 23.94 4.53
N VAL A 243 9.04 24.70 3.82
CA VAL A 243 8.50 24.36 2.48
C VAL A 243 8.87 25.39 1.40
N ALA A 244 9.86 26.26 1.67
CA ALA A 244 10.22 27.37 0.76
C ALA A 244 10.71 26.90 -0.63
N ASN A 245 11.22 25.68 -0.70
CA ASN A 245 11.76 25.09 -1.95
C ASN A 245 10.79 24.09 -2.60
N ASP A 246 9.59 23.93 -2.07
CA ASP A 246 8.63 22.97 -2.57
C ASP A 246 8.08 23.40 -3.92
N THR A 247 7.88 22.43 -4.79
CA THR A 247 7.40 22.66 -6.15
C THR A 247 5.97 22.22 -6.31
N ARG A 248 5.19 23.02 -7.04
CA ARG A 248 3.83 22.59 -7.41
C ARG A 248 3.91 21.34 -8.27
N THR A 249 3.04 20.40 -7.99
CA THR A 249 2.96 19.12 -8.70
C THR A 249 1.52 18.79 -9.06
N HIS A 250 1.35 17.77 -9.89
CA HIS A 250 0.07 17.25 -10.34
C HIS A 250 -0.04 15.77 -9.98
N PHE A 251 -1.23 15.35 -9.60
CA PHE A 251 -1.54 13.95 -9.39
C PHE A 251 -2.93 13.65 -9.92
N LYS A 252 -2.98 12.91 -11.03
CA LYS A 252 -4.17 12.59 -11.82
C LYS A 252 -5.37 12.19 -10.97
N PHE A 253 -5.17 11.27 -10.01
CA PHE A 253 -6.26 10.74 -9.20
C PHE A 253 -6.81 11.73 -8.17
N ALA A 254 -5.98 12.60 -7.61
CA ALA A 254 -6.45 13.67 -6.74
C ALA A 254 -7.22 14.71 -7.53
N GLU A 255 -6.78 15.05 -8.74
CA GLU A 255 -7.39 16.04 -9.62
C GLU A 255 -8.71 15.57 -10.23
N ILE A 256 -8.91 14.25 -10.43
CA ILE A 256 -10.21 13.68 -10.82
C ILE A 256 -11.25 13.92 -9.71
N ASN A 257 -10.86 13.77 -8.45
CA ASN A 257 -11.75 13.94 -7.30
C ASN A 257 -11.99 15.42 -6.97
N ASP A 258 -10.97 16.27 -7.14
CA ASP A 258 -11.06 17.71 -6.99
C ASP A 258 -10.19 18.44 -8.02
N PRO A 259 -10.79 18.94 -9.14
CA PRO A 259 -10.05 19.67 -10.17
C PRO A 259 -9.36 20.96 -9.68
N ASN A 260 -9.73 21.47 -8.50
CA ASN A 260 -9.16 22.69 -7.91
C ASN A 260 -8.08 22.40 -6.86
N ILE A 261 -7.74 21.13 -6.63
CA ILE A 261 -6.71 20.77 -5.66
C ILE A 261 -5.35 21.35 -6.06
N VAL A 262 -4.65 21.93 -5.09
CA VAL A 262 -3.29 22.45 -5.31
C VAL A 262 -2.32 21.62 -4.50
N LEU A 263 -1.50 20.85 -5.20
CA LEU A 263 -0.55 19.95 -4.61
C LEU A 263 0.88 20.49 -4.72
N TYR A 264 1.67 20.21 -3.68
CA TYR A 264 3.10 20.48 -3.62
C TYR A 264 3.86 19.19 -3.37
N LYS A 265 5.10 19.15 -3.85
CA LYS A 265 6.05 18.08 -3.65
C LYS A 265 7.20 18.60 -2.81
N HIS A 266 7.35 18.04 -1.60
CA HIS A 266 8.50 18.25 -0.71
C HIS A 266 9.49 17.13 -0.93
N ILE A 267 10.76 17.48 -1.22
CA ILE A 267 11.82 16.51 -1.48
C ILE A 267 12.79 16.48 -0.31
N LYS A 268 13.08 15.27 0.18
CA LYS A 268 14.05 15.00 1.24
C LYS A 268 14.96 13.86 0.82
N ASN A 269 16.23 14.16 0.54
CA ASN A 269 17.17 13.16 0.00
C ASN A 269 16.62 12.46 -1.26
N SER A 270 16.40 11.15 -1.20
CA SER A 270 15.88 10.33 -2.32
C SER A 270 14.37 10.16 -2.33
N VAL A 271 13.63 10.75 -1.37
CA VAL A 271 12.18 10.60 -1.25
C VAL A 271 11.46 11.92 -1.44
N ALA A 272 10.15 11.82 -1.68
CA ALA A 272 9.27 12.97 -1.73
C ALA A 272 7.96 12.71 -0.97
N VAL A 273 7.35 13.78 -0.47
CA VAL A 273 5.98 13.79 0.04
C VAL A 273 5.16 14.74 -0.80
N THR A 274 4.09 14.23 -1.42
CA THR A 274 3.09 15.06 -2.11
C THR A 274 1.97 15.40 -1.14
N TYR A 275 1.68 16.68 -0.99
CA TYR A 275 0.70 17.16 -0.03
C TYR A 275 -0.13 18.33 -0.58
N ASN A 276 -1.29 18.58 0.04
CA ASN A 276 -2.16 19.70 -0.30
C ASN A 276 -1.65 20.99 0.38
N GLU A 277 -1.61 22.11 -0.35
CA GLU A 277 -1.13 23.40 0.16
C GLU A 277 -1.84 23.89 1.43
N VAL A 278 -3.12 23.54 1.64
CA VAL A 278 -3.90 23.99 2.79
C VAL A 278 -3.34 23.50 4.13
N VAL A 279 -2.57 22.40 4.14
CA VAL A 279 -2.01 21.83 5.37
C VAL A 279 -0.90 22.69 5.97
N VAL A 280 -0.24 23.53 5.17
CA VAL A 280 0.81 24.46 5.62
C VAL A 280 0.33 25.87 5.82
N ARG A 281 -0.87 26.24 5.33
CA ARG A 281 -1.44 27.56 5.58
C ARG A 281 -1.65 27.72 7.09
N LYS A 282 -0.98 28.71 7.69
CA LYS A 282 -1.23 29.08 9.09
C LYS A 282 -2.71 29.42 9.22
N ARG A 283 -3.42 28.80 10.17
CA ARG A 283 -4.73 29.30 10.57
C ARG A 283 -4.53 30.74 11.01
N THR A 284 -4.99 31.72 10.22
CA THR A 284 -5.13 33.09 10.69
C THR A 284 -6.06 33.00 11.89
N PRO A 285 -5.65 33.46 13.08
CA PRO A 285 -6.58 33.51 14.21
C PRO A 285 -7.82 34.26 13.75
N LEU A 286 -9.01 33.69 13.94
CA LEU A 286 -10.25 34.40 13.74
C LEU A 286 -10.14 35.61 14.67
N SER A 287 -10.07 36.84 14.13
CA SER A 287 -10.26 38.03 14.87
C SER A 287 -11.70 37.98 15.40
N ILE A 288 -11.85 37.73 16.68
CA ILE A 288 -13.10 37.88 17.37
C ILE A 288 -13.22 39.43 17.60
N ASP A 289 -13.88 40.08 16.64
CA ASP A 289 -14.40 41.46 16.86
C ASP A 289 -15.74 41.39 17.58
#